data_3822cdd752fa98b1c1a487353714efae
#
_entry.id   3822cdd752fa98b1c1a487353714efae
#
_cell.length_a   1.000
_cell.length_b   1.000
_cell.length_c   1.000
_cell.angle_alpha   90.00
_cell.angle_beta   90.00
_cell.angle_gamma   90.00
#
_symmetry.space_group_name_H-M   'P 1'
#
loop_
_entity.id
_entity.type
_entity.pdbx_description
1 polymer ?
#
loop_
_entity_poly.entity_id
_entity_poly.type
_entity_poly.pdbx_seq_one_letter_code
_entity_poly.pdbx_strand_id
1 'polypeptide(L)'
;MNLLKVNDMKILITGTSQGIGKAIAEKFLQNSHEVIGIDRQSSKIDHNNYTHYRLDVRDYANLPEIKNVNILINNAGTQNEDDIDINLKAVIHFTEKYGIQDNIHSVLNIGSASAHTGSEFPEYCASKGGLLAYTKNVAMRVAKFGATCNSLDPGGVMTPLNECVMSDERLWEQIMGETPLKKWATPEEIANWAYFLTVENTFCTGQSIVVDGGESINRKFIWKD
;
A
#
# COMPACT_ATOMS: atom_id res chain seq x y z
N MET A 1 -17.61 -2.58 -24.88
CA MET A 1 -16.72 -2.64 -23.72
C MET A 1 -15.33 -2.23 -24.23
N ASN A 2 -14.98 -0.94 -24.08
CA ASN A 2 -13.65 -0.47 -24.49
C ASN A 2 -12.63 -1.08 -23.51
N LEU A 3 -11.84 -2.02 -24.00
CA LEU A 3 -10.57 -2.37 -23.36
C LEU A 3 -9.73 -1.07 -23.39
N LEU A 4 -9.71 -0.34 -22.29
CA LEU A 4 -8.70 0.69 -22.08
C LEU A 4 -7.37 0.01 -22.40
N LYS A 5 -6.64 0.57 -23.36
CA LYS A 5 -5.26 0.15 -23.58
C LYS A 5 -4.57 0.28 -22.22
N VAL A 6 -4.03 -0.81 -21.73
CA VAL A 6 -3.38 -0.94 -20.41
C VAL A 6 -2.25 0.11 -20.20
N ASN A 7 -1.92 0.92 -21.20
CA ASN A 7 -0.68 1.69 -21.29
C ASN A 7 -0.76 3.19 -20.93
N ASP A 8 -1.91 3.75 -20.54
CA ASP A 8 -2.01 5.21 -20.30
C ASP A 8 -2.87 5.55 -19.06
N MET A 9 -2.73 4.81 -17.98
CA MET A 9 -3.47 5.10 -16.75
C MET A 9 -2.78 6.21 -15.96
N LYS A 10 -3.57 7.00 -15.23
CA LYS A 10 -3.12 7.98 -14.24
C LYS A 10 -3.20 7.39 -12.84
N ILE A 11 -2.06 7.25 -12.20
CA ILE A 11 -1.90 6.63 -10.88
C ILE A 11 -1.58 7.71 -9.84
N LEU A 12 -2.37 7.78 -8.78
CA LEU A 12 -2.10 8.61 -7.61
C LEU A 12 -1.57 7.73 -6.48
N ILE A 13 -0.39 8.04 -5.98
CA ILE A 13 0.27 7.26 -4.92
C ILE A 13 0.67 8.20 -3.78
N THR A 14 0.36 7.84 -2.55
CA THR A 14 0.87 8.55 -1.36
C THR A 14 2.11 7.87 -0.80
N GLY A 15 3.09 8.66 -0.31
CA GLY A 15 4.33 8.14 0.31
C GLY A 15 5.36 7.65 -0.71
N THR A 16 5.64 8.41 -1.77
CA THR A 16 6.47 7.99 -2.92
C THR A 16 7.95 8.32 -2.82
N SER A 17 8.42 8.97 -1.75
CA SER A 17 9.81 9.42 -1.69
C SER A 17 10.81 8.31 -1.33
N GLN A 18 10.33 7.21 -0.74
CA GLN A 18 11.18 6.08 -0.33
C GLN A 18 10.37 4.76 -0.18
N GLY A 19 11.08 3.66 0.08
CA GLY A 19 10.50 2.36 0.43
C GLY A 19 9.48 1.84 -0.58
N ILE A 20 8.39 1.25 -0.08
CA ILE A 20 7.35 0.59 -0.88
C ILE A 20 6.73 1.55 -1.90
N GLY A 21 6.34 2.76 -1.47
CA GLY A 21 5.67 3.73 -2.36
C GLY A 21 6.56 4.20 -3.52
N LYS A 22 7.88 4.34 -3.28
CA LYS A 22 8.84 4.65 -4.35
C LYS A 22 8.93 3.50 -5.34
N ALA A 23 9.09 2.27 -4.87
CA ALA A 23 9.17 1.08 -5.74
C ALA A 23 7.88 0.88 -6.55
N ILE A 24 6.71 1.12 -5.95
CA ILE A 24 5.43 1.10 -6.67
C ILE A 24 5.43 2.17 -7.77
N ALA A 25 5.78 3.42 -7.46
CA ALA A 25 5.82 4.49 -8.44
C ALA A 25 6.75 4.14 -9.62
N GLU A 26 7.95 3.66 -9.33
CA GLU A 26 8.92 3.23 -10.36
C GLU A 26 8.38 2.07 -11.21
N LYS A 27 7.68 1.09 -10.61
CA LYS A 27 7.05 -0.03 -11.33
C LYS A 27 6.01 0.46 -12.33
N PHE A 28 5.15 1.42 -11.97
CA PHE A 28 4.16 1.98 -12.87
C PHE A 28 4.80 2.82 -13.98
N LEU A 29 5.82 3.62 -13.68
CA LEU A 29 6.57 4.39 -14.65
C LEU A 29 7.27 3.50 -15.69
N GLN A 30 7.87 2.38 -15.27
CA GLN A 30 8.47 1.39 -16.16
C GLN A 30 7.46 0.77 -17.13
N ASN A 31 6.18 0.76 -16.77
CA ASN A 31 5.08 0.28 -17.60
C ASN A 31 4.34 1.42 -18.32
N SER A 32 4.99 2.58 -18.49
CA SER A 32 4.53 3.73 -19.29
C SER A 32 3.27 4.43 -18.76
N HIS A 33 2.96 4.30 -17.48
CA HIS A 33 1.85 5.02 -16.86
C HIS A 33 2.26 6.44 -16.41
N GLU A 34 1.27 7.33 -16.24
CA GLU A 34 1.43 8.62 -15.57
C GLU A 34 1.31 8.43 -14.05
N VAL A 35 2.32 8.84 -13.31
CA VAL A 35 2.32 8.70 -11.84
C VAL A 35 2.37 10.07 -11.17
N ILE A 36 1.46 10.27 -10.24
CA ILE A 36 1.42 11.43 -9.35
C ILE A 36 1.74 10.95 -7.95
N GLY A 37 2.84 11.44 -7.39
CA GLY A 37 3.27 11.14 -6.02
C GLY A 37 2.92 12.29 -5.06
N ILE A 38 2.41 11.96 -3.88
CA ILE A 38 2.25 12.90 -2.77
C ILE A 38 3.06 12.39 -1.59
N ASP A 39 3.99 13.20 -1.09
CA ASP A 39 4.86 12.86 0.04
C ASP A 39 5.31 14.13 0.78
N ARG A 40 5.51 14.05 2.10
CA ARG A 40 6.07 15.16 2.89
C ARG A 40 7.53 15.45 2.58
N GLN A 41 8.26 14.50 2.02
CA GLN A 41 9.65 14.61 1.60
C GLN A 41 9.76 14.92 0.11
N SER A 42 10.92 15.41 -0.31
CA SER A 42 11.23 15.60 -1.74
C SER A 42 11.45 14.24 -2.42
N SER A 43 10.99 14.12 -3.66
CA SER A 43 11.22 12.91 -4.45
C SER A 43 12.64 12.83 -4.98
N LYS A 44 13.10 11.58 -5.16
CA LYS A 44 14.33 11.23 -5.90
C LYS A 44 14.01 10.57 -7.26
N ILE A 45 12.72 10.47 -7.61
CA ILE A 45 12.31 9.92 -8.91
C ILE A 45 12.46 11.02 -9.96
N ASP A 46 13.27 10.75 -10.98
CA ASP A 46 13.47 11.60 -12.16
C ASP A 46 12.92 10.86 -13.38
N HIS A 47 11.69 11.22 -13.79
CA HIS A 47 11.03 10.59 -14.93
C HIS A 47 9.97 11.54 -15.53
N ASN A 48 9.89 11.60 -16.86
CA ASN A 48 9.00 12.54 -17.57
C ASN A 48 7.51 12.36 -17.23
N ASN A 49 7.08 11.15 -16.94
CA ASN A 49 5.69 10.83 -16.60
C ASN A 49 5.43 10.86 -15.06
N TYR A 50 6.35 11.43 -14.27
CA TYR A 50 6.21 11.56 -12.84
C TYR A 50 6.01 13.00 -12.41
N THR A 51 4.97 13.24 -11.64
CA THR A 51 4.72 14.53 -10.99
C THR A 51 4.74 14.36 -9.48
N HIS A 52 5.47 15.20 -8.75
CA HIS A 52 5.57 15.13 -7.31
C HIS A 52 4.98 16.36 -6.62
N TYR A 53 4.08 16.11 -5.66
CA TYR A 53 3.59 17.13 -4.74
C TYR A 53 4.21 16.90 -3.35
N ARG A 54 4.99 17.86 -2.89
CA ARG A 54 5.54 17.82 -1.52
C ARG A 54 4.48 18.32 -0.55
N LEU A 55 3.79 17.39 0.11
CA LEU A 55 2.67 17.67 1.00
C LEU A 55 2.53 16.58 2.06
N ASP A 56 2.17 16.97 3.30
CA ASP A 56 1.75 16.00 4.32
C ASP A 56 0.34 15.50 3.99
N VAL A 57 0.11 14.20 4.09
CA VAL A 57 -1.20 13.58 3.78
C VAL A 57 -2.32 14.06 4.71
N ARG A 58 -1.99 14.70 5.84
CA ARG A 58 -2.94 15.33 6.78
C ARG A 58 -3.32 16.77 6.40
N ASP A 59 -2.62 17.37 5.46
CA ASP A 59 -2.91 18.73 5.01
C ASP A 59 -4.05 18.73 3.98
N TYR A 60 -5.24 18.44 4.44
CA TYR A 60 -6.43 18.28 3.59
C TYR A 60 -6.83 19.56 2.84
N ALA A 61 -6.50 20.73 3.41
CA ALA A 61 -6.85 22.02 2.83
C ALA A 61 -6.05 22.34 1.54
N ASN A 62 -4.83 21.83 1.46
CA ASN A 62 -3.91 22.11 0.35
C ASN A 62 -3.76 20.94 -0.65
N LEU A 63 -4.63 19.92 -0.55
CA LEU A 63 -4.60 18.81 -1.50
C LEU A 63 -4.87 19.29 -2.93
N PRO A 64 -3.99 18.95 -3.90
CA PRO A 64 -4.13 19.40 -5.28
C PRO A 64 -5.41 18.90 -5.94
N GLU A 65 -5.91 19.63 -6.93
CA GLU A 65 -6.99 19.15 -7.79
C GLU A 65 -6.42 18.21 -8.87
N ILE A 66 -6.61 16.91 -8.67
CA ILE A 66 -6.16 15.88 -9.61
C ILE A 66 -7.40 15.21 -10.21
N LYS A 67 -7.56 15.35 -11.52
CA LYS A 67 -8.69 14.78 -12.27
C LYS A 67 -8.30 13.48 -12.96
N ASN A 68 -9.31 12.63 -13.19
CA ASN A 68 -9.17 11.40 -13.98
C ASN A 68 -8.15 10.41 -13.38
N VAL A 69 -8.13 10.26 -12.07
CA VAL A 69 -7.33 9.22 -11.42
C VAL A 69 -7.94 7.87 -11.74
N ASN A 70 -7.15 6.98 -12.36
CA ASN A 70 -7.58 5.61 -12.68
C ASN A 70 -7.24 4.64 -11.54
N ILE A 71 -6.10 4.84 -10.88
CA ILE A 71 -5.68 4.00 -9.76
C ILE A 71 -5.26 4.91 -8.60
N LEU A 72 -5.82 4.65 -7.42
CA LEU A 72 -5.40 5.28 -6.17
C LEU A 72 -4.68 4.24 -5.31
N ILE A 73 -3.44 4.55 -4.90
CA ILE A 73 -2.67 3.72 -3.98
C ILE A 73 -2.38 4.51 -2.70
N ASN A 74 -3.05 4.14 -1.64
CA ASN A 74 -2.84 4.67 -0.30
C ASN A 74 -1.69 3.90 0.36
N ASN A 75 -0.47 4.46 0.28
CA ASN A 75 0.72 3.83 0.82
C ASN A 75 1.39 4.64 1.94
N ALA A 76 1.22 5.98 1.96
CA ALA A 76 1.77 6.79 3.05
C ALA A 76 1.37 6.20 4.40
N GLY A 77 2.36 5.99 5.25
CA GLY A 77 2.14 5.37 6.55
C GLY A 77 3.31 5.64 7.48
N THR A 78 3.05 5.41 8.75
CA THR A 78 4.01 5.53 9.84
C THR A 78 3.79 4.40 10.83
N GLN A 79 4.69 4.27 11.78
CA GLN A 79 4.64 3.28 12.83
C GLN A 79 5.04 3.95 14.14
N ASN A 80 4.13 3.93 15.12
CA ASN A 80 4.29 4.56 16.42
C ASN A 80 4.40 6.11 16.39
N GLU A 81 3.77 6.74 15.39
CA GLU A 81 3.69 8.20 15.22
C GLU A 81 2.37 8.58 14.55
N ASP A 82 1.40 9.15 15.27
CA ASP A 82 0.11 9.61 14.71
C ASP A 82 -0.57 8.57 13.78
N ASP A 83 -0.46 7.29 14.15
CA ASP A 83 -0.84 6.17 13.28
C ASP A 83 -2.29 6.22 12.82
N ILE A 84 -3.20 6.61 13.70
CA ILE A 84 -4.63 6.73 13.36
C ILE A 84 -4.86 7.84 12.33
N ASP A 85 -4.19 8.97 12.47
CA ASP A 85 -4.38 10.12 11.58
C ASP A 85 -3.78 9.87 10.20
N ILE A 86 -2.59 9.24 10.14
CA ILE A 86 -1.88 8.99 8.89
C ILE A 86 -2.36 7.72 8.21
N ASN A 87 -2.39 6.58 8.94
CA ASN A 87 -2.64 5.27 8.33
C ASN A 87 -4.13 5.00 8.07
N LEU A 88 -5.05 5.76 8.69
CA LEU A 88 -6.48 5.53 8.55
C LEU A 88 -7.25 6.78 8.10
N LYS A 89 -7.20 7.89 8.86
CA LYS A 89 -7.99 9.08 8.51
C LYS A 89 -7.56 9.70 7.19
N ALA A 90 -6.24 9.83 6.94
CA ALA A 90 -5.75 10.34 5.66
C ALA A 90 -6.15 9.42 4.50
N VAL A 91 -6.07 8.09 4.67
CA VAL A 91 -6.53 7.12 3.66
C VAL A 91 -8.00 7.32 3.32
N ILE A 92 -8.86 7.48 4.34
CA ILE A 92 -10.28 7.77 4.14
C ILE A 92 -10.43 9.07 3.32
N HIS A 93 -9.75 10.14 3.72
CA HIS A 93 -9.86 11.42 3.04
C HIS A 93 -9.41 11.38 1.58
N PHE A 94 -8.26 10.75 1.30
CA PHE A 94 -7.76 10.56 -0.06
C PHE A 94 -8.71 9.73 -0.92
N THR A 95 -9.25 8.66 -0.36
CA THR A 95 -10.18 7.79 -1.08
C THR A 95 -11.48 8.51 -1.39
N GLU A 96 -12.04 9.29 -0.47
CA GLU A 96 -13.25 10.10 -0.72
C GLU A 96 -13.01 11.16 -1.79
N LYS A 97 -11.83 11.79 -1.81
CA LYS A 97 -11.51 12.85 -2.78
C LYS A 97 -11.16 12.31 -4.17
N TYR A 98 -10.39 11.22 -4.26
CA TYR A 98 -9.80 10.77 -5.51
C TYR A 98 -10.19 9.35 -5.94
N GLY A 99 -10.69 8.53 -5.00
CA GLY A 99 -10.97 7.10 -5.24
C GLY A 99 -12.43 6.80 -5.59
N ILE A 100 -13.39 7.68 -5.24
CA ILE A 100 -14.81 7.44 -5.48
C ILE A 100 -15.28 8.29 -6.68
N GLN A 101 -14.93 7.87 -7.89
CA GLN A 101 -15.28 8.58 -9.11
C GLN A 101 -15.40 7.64 -10.32
N ASP A 102 -16.08 8.09 -11.39
CA ASP A 102 -16.43 7.25 -12.53
C ASP A 102 -15.23 6.67 -13.30
N ASN A 103 -14.08 7.36 -13.27
CA ASN A 103 -12.88 6.93 -13.98
C ASN A 103 -11.99 5.99 -13.17
N ILE A 104 -12.36 5.69 -11.93
CA ILE A 104 -11.57 4.80 -11.10
C ILE A 104 -11.59 3.37 -11.65
N HIS A 105 -10.45 2.75 -11.69
CA HIS A 105 -10.25 1.34 -12.07
C HIS A 105 -9.93 0.49 -10.85
N SER A 106 -9.09 1.02 -9.96
CA SER A 106 -8.75 0.30 -8.73
C SER A 106 -8.34 1.25 -7.61
N VAL A 107 -8.67 0.86 -6.36
CA VAL A 107 -8.11 1.44 -5.14
C VAL A 107 -7.32 0.36 -4.42
N LEU A 108 -6.08 0.67 -4.03
CA LEU A 108 -5.25 -0.22 -3.24
C LEU A 108 -4.82 0.47 -1.95
N ASN A 109 -5.05 -0.20 -0.84
CA ASN A 109 -4.56 0.24 0.46
C ASN A 109 -3.35 -0.61 0.86
N ILE A 110 -2.25 0.01 1.27
CA ILE A 110 -1.12 -0.72 1.85
C ILE A 110 -1.38 -0.88 3.34
N GLY A 111 -1.82 -2.10 3.67
CA GLY A 111 -2.11 -2.54 5.02
C GLY A 111 -0.86 -2.99 5.78
N SER A 112 -1.02 -4.05 6.57
CA SER A 112 0.06 -4.74 7.29
C SER A 112 -0.42 -6.12 7.74
N ALA A 113 0.47 -7.09 7.84
CA ALA A 113 0.23 -8.36 8.52
C ALA A 113 -0.21 -8.16 9.98
N SER A 114 0.22 -7.07 10.62
CA SER A 114 -0.17 -6.67 11.99
C SER A 114 -1.68 -6.44 12.15
N ALA A 115 -2.37 -6.07 11.07
CA ALA A 115 -3.83 -5.94 11.08
C ALA A 115 -4.56 -7.28 11.36
N HIS A 116 -3.89 -8.40 11.08
CA HIS A 116 -4.42 -9.76 11.25
C HIS A 116 -3.94 -10.43 12.53
N THR A 117 -2.77 -10.05 13.01
CA THR A 117 -2.14 -10.69 14.17
C THR A 117 -2.32 -9.90 15.47
N GLY A 118 -2.54 -8.59 15.37
CA GLY A 118 -2.56 -7.69 16.53
C GLY A 118 -1.17 -7.47 17.14
N SER A 119 -0.11 -7.84 16.43
CA SER A 119 1.26 -7.62 16.86
C SER A 119 1.67 -6.15 16.65
N GLU A 120 2.73 -5.71 17.33
CA GLU A 120 3.32 -4.39 17.28
C GLU A 120 2.55 -3.32 18.10
N PHE A 121 2.66 -2.05 17.68
CA PHE A 121 2.17 -0.89 18.43
C PHE A 121 0.64 -0.80 18.40
N PRO A 122 -0.02 -0.47 19.53
CA PRO A 122 -1.49 -0.53 19.64
C PRO A 122 -2.22 0.34 18.60
N GLU A 123 -1.80 1.60 18.42
CA GLU A 123 -2.45 2.49 17.44
C GLU A 123 -2.18 2.07 16.01
N TYR A 124 -0.98 1.59 15.73
CA TYR A 124 -0.63 1.02 14.44
C TYR A 124 -1.55 -0.14 14.08
N CYS A 125 -1.64 -1.16 14.96
CA CYS A 125 -2.53 -2.31 14.75
C CYS A 125 -3.98 -1.88 14.58
N ALA A 126 -4.47 -0.95 15.42
CA ALA A 126 -5.83 -0.43 15.32
C ALA A 126 -6.06 0.30 13.99
N SER A 127 -5.11 1.13 13.53
CA SER A 127 -5.20 1.85 12.27
C SER A 127 -5.25 0.88 11.07
N LYS A 128 -4.37 -0.12 11.06
CA LYS A 128 -4.29 -1.11 9.98
C LYS A 128 -5.48 -2.08 10.01
N GLY A 129 -5.99 -2.46 11.20
CA GLY A 129 -7.24 -3.22 11.35
C GLY A 129 -8.46 -2.45 10.85
N GLY A 130 -8.57 -1.15 11.17
CA GLY A 130 -9.60 -0.26 10.65
C GLY A 130 -9.56 -0.15 9.12
N LEU A 131 -8.36 -0.17 8.54
CA LEU A 131 -8.15 -0.11 7.10
C LEU A 131 -8.73 -1.34 6.38
N LEU A 132 -8.67 -2.55 6.98
CA LEU A 132 -9.29 -3.75 6.41
C LEU A 132 -10.82 -3.62 6.29
N ALA A 133 -11.46 -3.09 7.32
CA ALA A 133 -12.91 -2.83 7.30
C ALA A 133 -13.26 -1.75 6.27
N TYR A 134 -12.47 -0.66 6.20
CA TYR A 134 -12.65 0.41 5.25
C TYR A 134 -12.46 -0.07 3.80
N THR A 135 -11.48 -0.91 3.52
CA THR A 135 -11.27 -1.53 2.20
C THR A 135 -12.53 -2.23 1.68
N LYS A 136 -13.21 -2.99 2.53
CA LYS A 136 -14.47 -3.66 2.17
C LYS A 136 -15.59 -2.66 1.89
N ASN A 137 -15.68 -1.59 2.67
CA ASN A 137 -16.65 -0.51 2.42
C ASN A 137 -16.41 0.14 1.06
N VAL A 138 -15.17 0.50 0.75
CA VAL A 138 -14.79 1.12 -0.53
C VAL A 138 -15.07 0.17 -1.69
N ALA A 139 -14.74 -1.13 -1.57
CA ALA A 139 -14.99 -2.13 -2.60
C ALA A 139 -16.46 -2.15 -3.05
N MET A 140 -17.39 -2.12 -2.09
CA MET A 140 -18.83 -2.06 -2.39
C MET A 140 -19.24 -0.77 -3.10
N ARG A 141 -18.59 0.34 -2.79
CA ARG A 141 -18.93 1.68 -3.35
C ARG A 141 -18.36 1.89 -4.74
N VAL A 142 -17.17 1.33 -5.04
CA VAL A 142 -16.53 1.45 -6.37
C VAL A 142 -17.02 0.40 -7.36
N ALA A 143 -17.67 -0.67 -6.90
CA ALA A 143 -18.18 -1.75 -7.73
C ALA A 143 -19.14 -1.27 -8.83
N LYS A 144 -19.95 -0.22 -8.56
CA LYS A 144 -20.82 0.39 -9.56
C LYS A 144 -20.09 1.00 -10.75
N PHE A 145 -18.80 1.29 -10.61
CA PHE A 145 -17.90 1.76 -11.68
C PHE A 145 -17.14 0.63 -12.36
N GLY A 146 -17.36 -0.64 -11.94
CA GLY A 146 -16.58 -1.79 -12.42
C GLY A 146 -15.16 -1.84 -11.83
N ALA A 147 -14.92 -1.11 -10.75
CA ALA A 147 -13.61 -0.98 -10.12
C ALA A 147 -13.43 -1.96 -8.95
N THR A 148 -12.16 -2.25 -8.61
CA THR A 148 -11.80 -3.06 -7.46
C THR A 148 -11.25 -2.22 -6.31
N CYS A 149 -11.35 -2.72 -5.08
CA CYS A 149 -10.62 -2.17 -3.94
C CYS A 149 -10.12 -3.31 -3.06
N ASN A 150 -8.82 -3.36 -2.81
CA ASN A 150 -8.20 -4.39 -1.97
C ASN A 150 -7.19 -3.78 -1.01
N SER A 151 -6.80 -4.56 0.00
CA SER A 151 -5.66 -4.29 0.87
C SER A 151 -4.53 -5.24 0.54
N LEU A 152 -3.33 -4.72 0.37
CA LEU A 152 -2.09 -5.49 0.32
C LEU A 152 -1.39 -5.32 1.66
N ASP A 153 -1.20 -6.42 2.38
CA ASP A 153 -0.80 -6.44 3.78
C ASP A 153 0.58 -7.08 3.94
N PRO A 154 1.67 -6.31 3.75
CA PRO A 154 3.02 -6.84 3.92
C PRO A 154 3.33 -7.22 5.37
N GLY A 155 4.20 -8.23 5.52
CA GLY A 155 5.01 -8.44 6.72
C GLY A 155 6.24 -7.54 6.73
N GLY A 156 7.39 -8.08 7.14
CA GLY A 156 8.66 -7.37 7.07
C GLY A 156 9.08 -7.02 5.64
N VAL A 157 9.44 -5.75 5.42
CA VAL A 157 9.94 -5.25 4.13
C VAL A 157 11.21 -4.45 4.36
N MET A 158 12.22 -4.67 3.52
CA MET A 158 13.53 -3.98 3.58
C MET A 158 13.38 -2.52 3.14
N THR A 159 13.01 -1.65 4.08
CA THR A 159 12.79 -0.22 3.86
C THR A 159 13.53 0.62 4.90
N PRO A 160 13.75 1.92 4.64
CA PRO A 160 14.34 2.81 5.65
C PRO A 160 13.58 2.88 6.98
N LEU A 161 12.26 2.63 6.97
CA LEU A 161 11.45 2.57 8.19
C LEU A 161 11.92 1.44 9.14
N ASN A 162 12.41 0.35 8.59
CA ASN A 162 12.83 -0.85 9.30
C ASN A 162 14.36 -0.96 9.50
N GLU A 163 15.11 0.12 9.20
CA GLU A 163 16.58 0.12 9.29
C GLU A 163 17.08 -0.24 10.69
N CYS A 164 16.39 0.22 11.74
CA CYS A 164 16.77 -0.10 13.13
C CYS A 164 16.70 -1.59 13.45
N VAL A 165 15.87 -2.34 12.75
CA VAL A 165 15.77 -3.81 12.88
C VAL A 165 16.81 -4.50 12.02
N MET A 166 16.98 -4.06 10.78
CA MET A 166 17.92 -4.67 9.83
C MET A 166 19.39 -4.48 10.24
N SER A 167 19.71 -3.41 10.97
CA SER A 167 21.05 -3.09 11.46
C SER A 167 21.42 -3.79 12.78
N ASP A 168 20.46 -4.41 13.46
CA ASP A 168 20.69 -5.23 14.65
C ASP A 168 20.77 -6.72 14.27
N GLU A 169 21.99 -7.25 14.18
CA GLU A 169 22.26 -8.62 13.74
C GLU A 169 21.52 -9.67 14.59
N ARG A 170 21.48 -9.48 15.92
CA ARG A 170 20.80 -10.40 16.84
C ARG A 170 19.29 -10.40 16.63
N LEU A 171 18.70 -9.20 16.49
CA LEU A 171 17.27 -9.05 16.25
C LEU A 171 16.91 -9.61 14.89
N TRP A 172 17.74 -9.35 13.88
CA TRP A 172 17.58 -9.88 12.53
C TRP A 172 17.57 -11.41 12.50
N GLU A 173 18.53 -12.07 13.18
CA GLU A 173 18.56 -13.53 13.28
C GLU A 173 17.30 -14.10 13.93
N GLN A 174 16.79 -13.46 14.99
CA GLN A 174 15.55 -13.87 15.65
C GLN A 174 14.36 -13.79 14.71
N ILE A 175 14.20 -12.67 14.00
CA ILE A 175 13.12 -12.47 13.03
C ILE A 175 13.22 -13.47 11.89
N MET A 176 14.42 -13.71 11.36
CA MET A 176 14.64 -14.73 10.33
C MET A 176 14.33 -16.14 10.85
N GLY A 177 14.51 -16.36 12.15
CA GLY A 177 14.09 -17.60 12.83
C GLY A 177 12.59 -17.85 12.70
N GLU A 178 11.79 -16.81 12.85
CA GLU A 178 10.32 -16.87 12.80
C GLU A 178 9.74 -16.76 11.38
N THR A 179 10.50 -16.25 10.41
CA THR A 179 10.05 -16.08 9.03
C THR A 179 10.35 -17.35 8.19
N PRO A 180 9.34 -18.11 7.74
CA PRO A 180 9.55 -19.36 7.00
C PRO A 180 10.42 -19.22 5.76
N LEU A 181 10.25 -18.15 4.96
CA LEU A 181 11.08 -17.89 3.77
C LEU A 181 12.48 -17.37 4.09
N LYS A 182 12.82 -17.14 5.37
CA LYS A 182 14.15 -16.69 5.82
C LYS A 182 14.63 -15.40 5.15
N LYS A 183 13.70 -14.54 4.78
CA LYS A 183 13.96 -13.20 4.24
C LYS A 183 12.76 -12.30 4.45
N TRP A 184 12.99 -11.01 4.55
CA TRP A 184 11.96 -10.01 4.33
C TRP A 184 11.80 -9.70 2.83
N ALA A 185 10.64 -9.19 2.46
CA ALA A 185 10.38 -8.77 1.10
C ALA A 185 11.23 -7.57 0.71
N THR A 186 11.61 -7.47 -0.57
CA THR A 186 12.09 -6.20 -1.12
C THR A 186 10.90 -5.28 -1.45
N PRO A 187 11.11 -3.95 -1.50
CA PRO A 187 10.07 -3.04 -1.97
C PRO A 187 9.53 -3.39 -3.35
N GLU A 188 10.37 -3.92 -4.25
CA GLU A 188 10.00 -4.33 -5.61
C GLU A 188 9.09 -5.56 -5.61
N GLU A 189 9.30 -6.51 -4.70
CA GLU A 189 8.39 -7.66 -4.54
C GLU A 189 6.98 -7.19 -4.15
N ILE A 190 6.87 -6.20 -3.26
CA ILE A 190 5.58 -5.59 -2.90
C ILE A 190 5.00 -4.78 -4.06
N ALA A 191 5.84 -4.05 -4.81
CA ALA A 191 5.39 -3.30 -6.00
C ALA A 191 4.83 -4.21 -7.10
N ASN A 192 5.35 -5.42 -7.27
CA ASN A 192 4.81 -6.40 -8.20
C ASN A 192 3.38 -6.84 -7.81
N TRP A 193 3.15 -7.09 -6.51
CA TRP A 193 1.81 -7.38 -6.01
C TRP A 193 0.85 -6.20 -6.18
N ALA A 194 1.32 -4.97 -5.90
CA ALA A 194 0.53 -3.77 -6.10
C ALA A 194 0.11 -3.60 -7.56
N TYR A 195 1.03 -3.82 -8.50
CA TYR A 195 0.75 -3.77 -9.94
C TYR A 195 -0.27 -4.84 -10.34
N PHE A 196 -0.06 -6.09 -9.95
CA PHE A 196 -0.99 -7.18 -10.23
C PHE A 196 -2.42 -6.86 -9.73
N LEU A 197 -2.54 -6.43 -8.46
CA LEU A 197 -3.84 -6.17 -7.82
C LEU A 197 -4.59 -4.98 -8.43
N THR A 198 -3.89 -4.04 -9.07
CA THR A 198 -4.50 -2.81 -9.57
C THR A 198 -4.63 -2.75 -11.08
N VAL A 199 -3.79 -3.47 -11.83
CA VAL A 199 -3.78 -3.43 -13.30
C VAL A 199 -4.30 -4.74 -13.90
N GLU A 200 -3.85 -5.89 -13.41
CA GLU A 200 -4.16 -7.18 -14.00
C GLU A 200 -5.42 -7.82 -13.38
N ASN A 201 -5.65 -7.57 -12.10
CA ASN A 201 -6.80 -8.10 -11.39
C ASN A 201 -8.08 -7.35 -11.78
N THR A 202 -9.09 -8.11 -12.19
CA THR A 202 -10.40 -7.58 -12.58
C THR A 202 -11.56 -8.16 -11.78
N PHE A 203 -11.31 -9.08 -10.85
CA PHE A 203 -12.39 -9.80 -10.15
C PHE A 203 -12.22 -9.88 -8.63
N CYS A 204 -10.99 -9.91 -8.11
CA CYS A 204 -10.73 -9.88 -6.68
C CYS A 204 -11.00 -8.47 -6.14
N THR A 205 -11.95 -8.33 -5.22
CA THR A 205 -12.29 -7.05 -4.57
C THR A 205 -12.72 -7.26 -3.13
N GLY A 206 -12.48 -6.28 -2.27
CA GLY A 206 -12.80 -6.34 -0.83
C GLY A 206 -11.90 -7.29 -0.04
N GLN A 207 -10.78 -7.73 -0.61
CA GLN A 207 -9.91 -8.70 0.02
C GLN A 207 -8.69 -8.03 0.67
N SER A 208 -8.14 -8.75 1.65
CA SER A 208 -6.89 -8.42 2.32
C SER A 208 -5.88 -9.53 2.00
N ILE A 209 -4.82 -9.17 1.29
CA ILE A 209 -3.83 -10.12 0.79
C ILE A 209 -2.56 -9.98 1.61
N VAL A 210 -2.30 -10.95 2.48
CA VAL A 210 -1.09 -11.00 3.31
C VAL A 210 0.09 -11.49 2.48
N VAL A 211 1.18 -10.72 2.50
CA VAL A 211 2.44 -11.03 1.81
C VAL A 211 3.60 -10.85 2.80
N ASP A 212 3.88 -11.89 3.58
CA ASP A 212 4.72 -11.84 4.77
C ASP A 212 5.77 -12.96 4.87
N GLY A 213 6.00 -13.69 3.80
CA GLY A 213 6.95 -14.82 3.82
C GLY A 213 6.52 -15.98 4.72
N GLY A 214 5.23 -16.01 5.11
CA GLY A 214 4.63 -17.05 5.95
C GLY A 214 4.72 -16.77 7.45
N GLU A 215 5.20 -15.59 7.85
CA GLU A 215 5.43 -15.24 9.27
C GLU A 215 4.14 -15.34 10.10
N SER A 216 3.02 -14.77 9.65
CA SER A 216 1.75 -14.76 10.38
C SER A 216 1.12 -16.14 10.56
N ILE A 217 1.49 -17.12 9.75
CA ILE A 217 0.98 -18.50 9.81
C ILE A 217 2.01 -19.50 10.37
N ASN A 218 3.17 -19.03 10.81
CA ASN A 218 4.24 -19.86 11.37
C ASN A 218 3.84 -20.37 12.75
N ARG A 219 2.95 -21.38 12.77
CA ARG A 219 2.50 -22.06 13.96
C ARG A 219 2.94 -23.51 13.93
N LYS A 220 3.50 -23.98 15.04
CA LYS A 220 3.80 -25.39 15.24
C LYS A 220 2.50 -26.17 15.34
N PHE A 221 2.21 -26.98 14.33
CA PHE A 221 1.09 -27.92 14.42
C PHE A 221 1.47 -29.08 15.31
N ILE A 222 0.73 -29.26 16.40
CA ILE A 222 0.94 -30.34 17.37
C ILE A 222 -0.18 -31.35 17.17
N TRP A 223 0.19 -32.58 16.82
CA TRP A 223 -0.73 -33.69 16.64
C TRP A 223 -0.17 -34.95 17.33
N LYS A 224 -1.04 -35.89 17.57
CA LYS A 224 -0.67 -37.21 18.11
C LYS A 224 0.00 -38.04 17.01
N ASP A 225 1.18 -38.60 17.31
CA ASP A 225 1.86 -39.59 16.45
C ASP A 225 1.05 -40.86 16.32
#